data_cb55312cf88e2a9e1c3e67a386e77bee
#
_entry.id   cb55312cf88e2a9e1c3e67a386e77bee
#
_cell.length_a   1.000
_cell.length_b   1.000
_cell.length_c   1.000
_cell.angle_alpha   90.00
_cell.angle_beta   90.00
_cell.angle_gamma   90.00
#
_symmetry.space_group_name_H-M   'P 1'
#
loop_
_entity.id
_entity.type
_entity.pdbx_description
1 polymer ?
#
loop_
_entity_poly.entity_id
_entity_poly.type
_entity_poly.pdbx_seq_one_letter_code
_entity_poly.pdbx_strand_id
1 'polypeptide(L)'
;MKINFFYNLKKIFNKIEVLFIRHSAVDSNIFLLNKNHDHIRSILLYFPDYEMMHFGDHLFFEPLAKYLNMGGYQVTIAPVKHMEFYFRDLGYRVKSEGHFDDIDLIITRVEFIKALRRSKKQVLFIDTASSKIERHLCNDMIEKVSQFLGMSNVGYDPIPSYPDSLGIENLSFLNMEKKYIVFNNYVDSGSVRVGSRHQKILIDFIKELKVKTGFDVIHTGSIKDKASDSRFYDFVDIDARGETSVRDLFALCSLGNVLLNVSFDGLQMHLFFMKNKKSFILFSGRFLKKNADYIKKYVNPPFFTDSINDIIEYI
;
A
#
# COMPACT_ATOMS: atom_id res chain seq x y z
N MET A 1 7.57 12.59 -27.70
CA MET A 1 8.54 13.37 -26.92
C MET A 1 7.95 14.58 -26.18
N LYS A 2 7.03 15.38 -26.77
CA LYS A 2 6.40 16.54 -26.10
C LYS A 2 5.50 16.20 -24.91
N ILE A 3 4.77 15.07 -24.94
CA ILE A 3 3.85 14.66 -23.88
C ILE A 3 4.60 14.34 -22.57
N ASN A 4 5.75 13.67 -22.62
CA ASN A 4 6.57 13.38 -21.46
C ASN A 4 7.18 14.61 -20.78
N PHE A 5 7.45 15.66 -21.53
CA PHE A 5 8.02 16.91 -21.00
C PHE A 5 7.00 17.68 -20.15
N PHE A 6 5.78 17.87 -20.65
CA PHE A 6 4.71 18.52 -19.88
C PHE A 6 4.29 17.74 -18.65
N TYR A 7 4.29 16.43 -18.75
CA TYR A 7 4.02 15.54 -17.63
C TYR A 7 5.07 15.68 -16.51
N ASN A 8 6.35 15.65 -16.85
CA ASN A 8 7.44 15.83 -15.91
C ASN A 8 7.44 17.23 -15.28
N LEU A 9 7.12 18.29 -16.05
CA LEU A 9 6.95 19.64 -15.52
C LEU A 9 5.80 19.70 -14.50
N LYS A 10 4.65 19.11 -14.80
CA LYS A 10 3.50 19.04 -13.87
C LYS A 10 3.88 18.35 -12.55
N LYS A 11 4.65 17.27 -12.64
CA LYS A 11 5.16 16.55 -11.47
C LYS A 11 6.16 17.38 -10.63
N ILE A 12 7.01 18.15 -11.29
CA ILE A 12 7.96 19.08 -10.63
C ILE A 12 7.21 20.22 -9.93
N PHE A 13 6.25 20.85 -10.61
CA PHE A 13 5.43 21.91 -10.00
C PHE A 13 4.61 21.41 -8.83
N ASN A 14 4.06 20.18 -8.89
CA ASN A 14 3.38 19.57 -7.76
C ASN A 14 4.33 19.39 -6.57
N LYS A 15 5.55 18.90 -6.81
CA LYS A 15 6.57 18.74 -5.74
C LYS A 15 6.96 20.07 -5.10
N ILE A 16 7.12 21.12 -5.89
CA ILE A 16 7.47 22.46 -5.39
C ILE A 16 6.33 23.02 -4.53
N GLU A 17 5.08 22.91 -4.98
CA GLU A 17 3.93 23.38 -4.21
C GLU A 17 3.73 22.61 -2.90
N VAL A 18 3.91 21.29 -2.94
CA VAL A 18 3.92 20.44 -1.73
C VAL A 18 5.05 20.82 -0.77
N LEU A 19 6.24 21.14 -1.29
CA LEU A 19 7.36 21.62 -0.47
C LEU A 19 7.07 22.99 0.16
N PHE A 20 6.43 23.89 -0.57
CA PHE A 20 6.00 25.19 -0.05
C PHE A 20 4.98 25.05 1.09
N ILE A 21 4.01 24.16 0.91
CA ILE A 21 3.00 23.87 1.95
C ILE A 21 3.64 23.24 3.18
N ARG A 22 4.58 22.30 2.99
CA ARG A 22 5.35 21.69 4.07
C ARG A 22 6.18 22.71 4.85
N HIS A 23 6.73 23.71 4.17
CA HIS A 23 7.49 24.80 4.80
C HIS A 23 6.62 25.83 5.52
N SER A 24 5.39 26.07 5.03
CA SER A 24 4.47 27.01 5.69
C SER A 24 3.71 26.41 6.86
N ALA A 25 3.66 25.08 6.97
CA ALA A 25 3.04 24.35 8.10
C ALA A 25 4.12 24.02 9.16
N VAL A 26 4.69 25.04 9.81
CA VAL A 26 5.90 24.89 10.64
C VAL A 26 5.71 24.05 11.89
N ASP A 27 4.48 23.76 12.38
CA ASP A 27 4.28 23.02 13.63
C ASP A 27 3.18 21.95 13.62
N SER A 28 2.35 21.85 12.59
CA SER A 28 1.37 20.78 12.50
C SER A 28 1.38 20.21 11.08
N ASN A 29 1.72 18.93 10.92
CA ASN A 29 1.62 18.20 9.65
C ASN A 29 0.16 18.09 9.12
N ILE A 30 -0.67 19.08 9.47
CA ILE A 30 -2.07 19.21 9.12
C ILE A 30 -2.28 20.59 8.51
N PHE A 31 -2.86 20.60 7.31
CA PHE A 31 -3.26 21.81 6.64
C PHE A 31 -4.77 21.82 6.40
N LEU A 32 -5.46 22.84 6.83
CA LEU A 32 -6.91 22.98 6.71
C LEU A 32 -7.28 24.04 5.68
N LEU A 33 -8.04 23.65 4.67
CA LEU A 33 -8.65 24.52 3.71
C LEU A 33 -10.14 24.74 4.06
N ASN A 34 -10.64 25.98 3.97
CA ASN A 34 -12.03 26.36 4.26
C ASN A 34 -12.49 25.94 5.65
N LYS A 35 -12.02 26.64 6.68
CA LYS A 35 -12.45 26.44 8.07
C LYS A 35 -13.95 26.72 8.21
N ASN A 36 -14.74 25.68 8.36
CA ASN A 36 -16.11 25.78 8.84
C ASN A 36 -16.23 24.90 10.08
N HIS A 37 -16.67 25.47 11.20
CA HIS A 37 -16.73 24.77 12.50
C HIS A 37 -18.07 24.08 12.73
N ASP A 38 -18.93 23.98 11.71
CA ASP A 38 -20.20 23.30 11.83
C ASP A 38 -20.02 21.79 12.00
N HIS A 39 -21.00 21.16 12.61
CA HIS A 39 -20.96 19.76 13.02
C HIS A 39 -20.59 18.82 11.87
N ILE A 40 -19.36 18.31 11.88
CA ILE A 40 -18.90 17.27 10.97
C ILE A 40 -19.61 15.96 11.32
N ARG A 41 -20.30 15.36 10.34
CA ARG A 41 -20.97 14.05 10.45
C ARG A 41 -20.52 13.11 9.36
N SER A 42 -20.26 13.62 8.16
CA SER A 42 -19.87 12.87 6.97
C SER A 42 -18.45 13.21 6.54
N ILE A 43 -17.64 12.19 6.39
CA ILE A 43 -16.21 12.30 6.05
C ILE A 43 -15.91 11.53 4.79
N LEU A 44 -15.20 12.15 3.85
CA LEU A 44 -14.65 11.52 2.67
C LEU A 44 -13.14 11.33 2.83
N LEU A 45 -12.67 10.10 2.76
CA LEU A 45 -11.26 9.80 2.54
C LEU A 45 -10.99 9.78 1.03
N TYR A 46 -10.23 10.76 0.53
CA TYR A 46 -10.08 11.04 -0.89
C TYR A 46 -8.65 10.81 -1.39
N PHE A 47 -8.45 9.79 -2.24
CA PHE A 47 -7.15 9.44 -2.83
C PHE A 47 -7.29 8.64 -4.15
N PRO A 48 -7.90 9.21 -5.18
CA PRO A 48 -8.25 8.49 -6.40
C PRO A 48 -7.11 8.32 -7.42
N ASP A 49 -5.96 8.98 -7.23
CA ASP A 49 -4.89 9.03 -8.21
C ASP A 49 -3.76 8.05 -7.85
N TYR A 50 -3.57 7.02 -8.68
CA TYR A 50 -2.53 6.01 -8.51
C TYR A 50 -1.10 6.56 -8.57
N GLU A 51 -0.85 7.58 -9.38
CA GLU A 51 0.49 8.15 -9.50
C GLU A 51 0.96 8.87 -8.23
N MET A 52 0.01 9.31 -7.43
CA MET A 52 0.27 9.97 -6.15
C MET A 52 0.21 9.02 -4.97
N MET A 53 -0.42 7.85 -5.14
CA MET A 53 -0.64 6.90 -4.07
C MET A 53 -0.68 5.46 -4.59
N HIS A 54 0.32 4.67 -4.22
CA HIS A 54 0.42 3.28 -4.63
C HIS A 54 -0.59 2.39 -3.89
N PHE A 55 -0.86 1.18 -4.41
CA PHE A 55 -1.87 0.28 -3.85
C PHE A 55 -1.61 -0.07 -2.37
N GLY A 56 -0.35 -0.28 -1.98
CA GLY A 56 0.02 -0.54 -0.59
C GLY A 56 -0.36 0.58 0.36
N ASP A 57 -0.28 1.84 -0.10
CA ASP A 57 -0.64 3.00 0.72
C ASP A 57 -2.14 3.03 1.06
N HIS A 58 -3.00 2.46 0.20
CA HIS A 58 -4.44 2.40 0.44
C HIS A 58 -4.80 1.55 1.65
N LEU A 59 -4.02 0.48 1.91
CA LEU A 59 -4.23 -0.38 3.07
C LEU A 59 -4.15 0.42 4.38
N PHE A 60 -3.29 1.44 4.42
CA PHE A 60 -3.08 2.25 5.61
C PHE A 60 -4.22 3.24 5.91
N PHE A 61 -5.09 3.52 4.94
CA PHE A 61 -6.28 4.37 5.15
C PHE A 61 -7.47 3.59 5.70
N GLU A 62 -7.48 2.26 5.58
CA GLU A 62 -8.56 1.44 6.14
C GLU A 62 -8.65 1.56 7.67
N PRO A 63 -7.55 1.45 8.45
CA PRO A 63 -7.61 1.68 9.88
C PRO A 63 -8.11 3.06 10.28
N LEU A 64 -7.78 4.10 9.51
CA LEU A 64 -8.34 5.44 9.73
C LEU A 64 -9.85 5.46 9.48
N ALA A 65 -10.33 4.82 8.40
CA ALA A 65 -11.75 4.73 8.10
C ALA A 65 -12.51 4.00 9.22
N LYS A 66 -11.98 2.88 9.69
CA LYS A 66 -12.52 2.10 10.81
C LYS A 66 -12.59 2.92 12.09
N TYR A 67 -11.51 3.62 12.43
CA TYR A 67 -11.45 4.49 13.60
C TYR A 67 -12.49 5.62 13.55
N LEU A 68 -12.66 6.26 12.41
CA LEU A 68 -13.67 7.31 12.21
C LEU A 68 -15.10 6.76 12.33
N ASN A 69 -15.38 5.58 11.75
CA ASN A 69 -16.68 4.92 11.90
C ASN A 69 -16.97 4.59 13.37
N MET A 70 -15.98 4.11 14.13
CA MET A 70 -16.11 3.87 15.59
C MET A 70 -16.40 5.17 16.35
N GLY A 71 -15.91 6.30 15.88
CA GLY A 71 -16.22 7.64 16.41
C GLY A 71 -17.58 8.18 16.03
N GLY A 72 -18.40 7.42 15.29
CA GLY A 72 -19.75 7.80 14.90
C GLY A 72 -19.86 8.62 13.61
N TYR A 73 -18.76 8.79 12.87
CA TYR A 73 -18.78 9.47 11.58
C TYR A 73 -19.24 8.55 10.47
N GLN A 74 -19.98 9.11 9.50
CA GLN A 74 -20.30 8.40 8.25
C GLN A 74 -19.12 8.51 7.29
N VAL A 75 -18.35 7.44 7.13
CA VAL A 75 -17.16 7.45 6.28
C VAL A 75 -17.46 6.94 4.88
N THR A 76 -17.08 7.73 3.89
CA THR A 76 -17.06 7.37 2.47
C THR A 76 -15.61 7.37 1.99
N ILE A 77 -15.25 6.47 1.10
CA ILE A 77 -13.90 6.35 0.58
C ILE A 77 -13.90 6.51 -0.93
N ALA A 78 -13.02 7.35 -1.46
CA ALA A 78 -12.75 7.50 -2.88
C ALA A 78 -11.31 7.06 -3.19
N PRO A 79 -11.07 5.76 -3.33
CA PRO A 79 -9.76 5.20 -3.61
C PRO A 79 -9.46 5.19 -5.11
N VAL A 80 -8.27 4.78 -5.52
CA VAL A 80 -8.03 4.40 -6.92
C VAL A 80 -8.95 3.26 -7.33
N LYS A 81 -9.38 3.25 -8.59
CA LYS A 81 -10.35 2.31 -9.15
C LYS A 81 -10.01 0.84 -8.84
N HIS A 82 -8.74 0.47 -8.96
CA HIS A 82 -8.28 -0.91 -8.71
C HIS A 82 -8.32 -1.35 -7.24
N MET A 83 -8.55 -0.41 -6.29
CA MET A 83 -8.70 -0.70 -4.86
C MET A 83 -10.15 -0.55 -4.35
N GLU A 84 -11.10 -0.18 -5.21
CA GLU A 84 -12.51 -0.06 -4.81
C GLU A 84 -13.06 -1.35 -4.20
N PHE A 85 -12.71 -2.50 -4.78
CA PHE A 85 -13.15 -3.81 -4.28
C PHE A 85 -12.74 -4.03 -2.82
N TYR A 86 -11.51 -3.65 -2.46
CA TYR A 86 -10.97 -3.82 -1.12
C TYR A 86 -11.87 -3.16 -0.07
N PHE A 87 -12.21 -1.91 -0.30
CA PHE A 87 -13.07 -1.18 0.64
C PHE A 87 -14.52 -1.62 0.59
N ARG A 88 -15.05 -2.01 -0.60
CA ARG A 88 -16.42 -2.56 -0.72
C ARG A 88 -16.57 -3.90 -0.01
N ASP A 89 -15.60 -4.80 -0.18
CA ASP A 89 -15.61 -6.12 0.43
C ASP A 89 -15.46 -6.04 1.98
N LEU A 90 -14.89 -4.94 2.49
CA LEU A 90 -14.86 -4.60 3.93
C LEU A 90 -16.11 -3.83 4.41
N GLY A 91 -17.10 -3.63 3.55
CA GLY A 91 -18.38 -2.98 3.92
C GLY A 91 -18.35 -1.45 3.91
N TYR A 92 -17.30 -0.81 3.41
CA TYR A 92 -17.25 0.64 3.33
C TYR A 92 -18.08 1.18 2.16
N ARG A 93 -18.65 2.38 2.35
CA ARG A 93 -19.23 3.15 1.26
C ARG A 93 -18.11 3.68 0.36
N VAL A 94 -18.09 3.25 -0.90
CA VAL A 94 -17.11 3.69 -1.90
C VAL A 94 -17.78 4.61 -2.91
N LYS A 95 -17.14 5.75 -3.18
CA LYS A 95 -17.58 6.74 -4.15
C LYS A 95 -16.53 6.85 -5.24
N SER A 96 -16.89 6.56 -6.47
CA SER A 96 -16.08 6.92 -7.63
C SER A 96 -16.16 8.43 -7.83
N GLU A 97 -15.16 9.04 -8.47
CA GLU A 97 -15.03 10.49 -8.69
C GLU A 97 -16.36 11.23 -8.92
N GLY A 98 -16.53 12.42 -8.34
CA GLY A 98 -17.69 13.25 -8.61
C GLY A 98 -18.15 14.16 -7.48
N HIS A 99 -19.43 14.28 -7.26
CA HIS A 99 -20.06 15.28 -6.39
C HIS A 99 -19.81 14.97 -4.90
N PHE A 100 -19.37 15.99 -4.15
CA PHE A 100 -19.10 15.92 -2.71
C PHE A 100 -20.16 16.67 -1.88
N ASP A 101 -21.39 16.85 -2.43
CA ASP A 101 -22.39 17.74 -1.83
C ASP A 101 -22.86 17.24 -0.45
N ASP A 102 -22.87 15.93 -0.25
CA ASP A 102 -23.23 15.24 0.99
C ASP A 102 -22.08 15.06 1.99
N ILE A 103 -20.91 15.67 1.73
CA ILE A 103 -19.71 15.53 2.56
C ILE A 103 -19.43 16.82 3.34
N ASP A 104 -19.20 16.69 4.64
CA ASP A 104 -18.85 17.82 5.52
C ASP A 104 -17.32 18.05 5.52
N LEU A 105 -16.53 16.98 5.57
CA LEU A 105 -15.07 17.03 5.63
C LEU A 105 -14.45 16.08 4.63
N ILE A 106 -13.49 16.56 3.86
CA ILE A 106 -12.61 15.73 3.03
C ILE A 106 -11.27 15.58 3.74
N ILE A 107 -10.83 14.35 3.94
CA ILE A 107 -9.50 14.03 4.47
C ILE A 107 -8.67 13.42 3.35
N THR A 108 -7.49 13.94 3.10
CA THR A 108 -6.61 13.49 2.03
C THR A 108 -5.14 13.75 2.35
N ARG A 109 -4.25 13.26 1.49
CA ARG A 109 -2.83 13.60 1.56
C ARG A 109 -2.55 14.94 0.89
N VAL A 110 -1.50 15.61 1.34
CA VAL A 110 -1.10 16.93 0.81
C VAL A 110 -0.81 16.92 -0.70
N GLU A 111 -0.44 15.76 -1.26
CA GLU A 111 -0.21 15.58 -2.69
C GLU A 111 -1.45 15.85 -3.55
N PHE A 112 -2.65 15.74 -2.98
CA PHE A 112 -3.93 15.96 -3.68
C PHE A 112 -4.42 17.41 -3.63
N ILE A 113 -3.64 18.34 -3.09
CA ILE A 113 -4.07 19.75 -2.90
C ILE A 113 -4.57 20.39 -4.17
N LYS A 114 -3.96 20.10 -5.33
CA LYS A 114 -4.39 20.68 -6.60
C LYS A 114 -5.79 20.25 -7.04
N ALA A 115 -6.14 19.00 -6.79
CA ALA A 115 -7.45 18.47 -7.12
C ALA A 115 -8.55 19.13 -6.29
N LEU A 116 -8.24 19.52 -5.05
CA LEU A 116 -9.20 20.03 -4.08
C LEU A 116 -9.12 21.54 -3.83
N ARG A 117 -8.15 22.24 -4.43
CA ARG A 117 -7.92 23.68 -4.21
C ARG A 117 -9.15 24.56 -4.51
N ARG A 118 -9.99 24.13 -5.46
CA ARG A 118 -11.23 24.82 -5.83
C ARG A 118 -12.47 24.30 -5.12
N SER A 119 -12.31 23.32 -4.25
CA SER A 119 -13.42 22.81 -3.46
C SER A 119 -13.91 23.88 -2.50
N LYS A 120 -15.23 24.01 -2.38
CA LYS A 120 -15.86 24.84 -1.34
C LYS A 120 -15.99 24.08 -0.01
N LYS A 121 -15.66 22.80 0.02
CA LYS A 121 -15.73 21.94 1.19
C LYS A 121 -14.54 22.14 2.10
N GLN A 122 -14.72 21.82 3.36
CA GLN A 122 -13.63 21.73 4.32
C GLN A 122 -12.70 20.56 3.93
N VAL A 123 -11.40 20.81 3.84
CA VAL A 123 -10.43 19.79 3.44
C VAL A 123 -9.30 19.77 4.46
N LEU A 124 -9.07 18.60 5.03
CA LEU A 124 -7.96 18.31 5.92
C LEU A 124 -6.87 17.56 5.15
N PHE A 125 -5.72 18.19 4.96
CA PHE A 125 -4.58 17.58 4.33
C PHE A 125 -3.65 16.98 5.38
N ILE A 126 -3.28 15.71 5.22
CA ILE A 126 -2.33 15.01 6.07
C ILE A 126 -1.01 14.86 5.31
N ASP A 127 0.08 15.37 5.88
CA ASP A 127 1.42 15.07 5.38
C ASP A 127 1.95 13.82 6.07
N THR A 128 2.05 12.73 5.30
CA THR A 128 2.57 11.45 5.78
C THR A 128 4.09 11.30 5.61
N ALA A 129 4.73 12.21 4.86
CA ALA A 129 6.17 12.13 4.58
C ALA A 129 7.04 12.70 5.70
N SER A 130 6.47 13.53 6.58
CA SER A 130 7.19 14.15 7.69
C SER A 130 7.16 13.31 8.98
N SER A 131 6.41 12.19 9.00
CA SER A 131 6.36 11.34 10.18
C SER A 131 7.77 10.85 10.54
N LYS A 132 8.26 11.28 11.69
CA LYS A 132 9.46 10.72 12.32
C LYS A 132 9.13 9.27 12.65
N ILE A 133 9.77 8.38 11.96
CA ILE A 133 9.41 7.00 11.67
C ILE A 133 9.64 6.05 12.87
N GLU A 134 9.20 6.43 14.03
CA GLU A 134 9.10 5.52 15.18
C GLU A 134 7.72 4.87 15.29
N ARG A 135 6.75 5.33 14.50
CA ARG A 135 5.36 4.87 14.55
C ARG A 135 4.88 4.42 13.18
N HIS A 136 3.99 3.45 13.17
CA HIS A 136 3.29 3.02 11.97
C HIS A 136 2.52 4.20 11.34
N LEU A 137 2.52 4.28 10.01
CA LEU A 137 1.85 5.36 9.26
C LEU A 137 0.38 5.54 9.66
N CYS A 138 -0.34 4.44 9.93
CA CYS A 138 -1.71 4.47 10.42
C CYS A 138 -1.84 5.21 11.75
N ASN A 139 -0.94 4.97 12.70
CA ASN A 139 -0.94 5.64 14.00
C ASN A 139 -0.76 7.14 13.85
N ASP A 140 0.17 7.56 13.00
CA ASP A 140 0.43 8.98 12.76
C ASP A 140 -0.78 9.68 12.13
N MET A 141 -1.44 9.05 11.15
CA MET A 141 -2.65 9.59 10.54
C MET A 141 -3.81 9.68 11.55
N ILE A 142 -4.03 8.61 12.33
CA ILE A 142 -5.10 8.57 13.33
C ILE A 142 -4.88 9.63 14.40
N GLU A 143 -3.65 9.78 14.90
CA GLU A 143 -3.32 10.80 15.91
C GLU A 143 -3.63 12.22 15.39
N LYS A 144 -3.19 12.55 14.18
CA LYS A 144 -3.43 13.87 13.58
C LYS A 144 -4.92 14.14 13.38
N VAL A 145 -5.66 13.16 12.86
CA VAL A 145 -7.10 13.30 12.65
C VAL A 145 -7.85 13.37 13.98
N SER A 146 -7.45 12.58 14.98
CA SER A 146 -8.03 12.61 16.32
C SER A 146 -7.88 13.96 16.97
N GLN A 147 -6.68 14.55 16.93
CA GLN A 147 -6.43 15.89 17.46
C GLN A 147 -7.32 16.94 16.79
N PHE A 148 -7.49 16.85 15.47
CA PHE A 148 -8.34 17.77 14.73
C PHE A 148 -9.83 17.63 15.10
N LEU A 149 -10.32 16.38 15.23
CA LEU A 149 -11.74 16.09 15.53
C LEU A 149 -12.05 16.06 17.04
N GLY A 150 -11.07 16.24 17.91
CA GLY A 150 -11.26 16.14 19.36
C GLY A 150 -11.60 14.72 19.84
N MET A 151 -11.17 13.69 19.13
CA MET A 151 -11.42 12.27 19.46
C MET A 151 -10.31 11.71 20.35
N SER A 152 -10.65 10.71 21.17
CA SER A 152 -9.65 9.91 21.91
C SER A 152 -9.22 8.71 21.08
N ASN A 153 -7.91 8.46 20.98
CA ASN A 153 -7.35 7.30 20.28
C ASN A 153 -6.73 6.26 21.23
N VAL A 154 -7.05 6.33 22.51
CA VAL A 154 -6.50 5.43 23.51
C VAL A 154 -6.95 3.99 23.26
N GLY A 155 -6.00 3.07 23.16
CA GLY A 155 -6.26 1.63 23.01
C GLY A 155 -6.65 1.17 21.61
N TYR A 156 -6.62 2.05 20.59
CA TYR A 156 -6.87 1.64 19.21
C TYR A 156 -5.60 1.10 18.55
N ASP A 157 -5.68 -0.13 18.06
CA ASP A 157 -4.60 -0.75 17.28
C ASP A 157 -4.93 -0.71 15.79
N PRO A 158 -4.22 0.10 15.00
CA PRO A 158 -4.56 0.38 13.62
C PRO A 158 -3.96 -0.64 12.64
N ILE A 159 -4.37 -1.88 12.72
CA ILE A 159 -4.00 -2.91 11.73
C ILE A 159 -5.03 -2.92 10.59
N PRO A 160 -4.59 -2.88 9.31
CA PRO A 160 -5.49 -3.01 8.17
C PRO A 160 -6.25 -4.34 8.18
N SER A 161 -7.54 -4.29 7.88
CA SER A 161 -8.40 -5.48 7.80
C SER A 161 -8.21 -6.17 6.45
N TYR A 162 -8.29 -7.50 6.46
CA TYR A 162 -8.28 -8.31 5.23
C TYR A 162 -9.73 -8.69 4.85
N PRO A 163 -10.15 -8.62 3.57
CA PRO A 163 -11.47 -9.06 3.18
C PRO A 163 -11.65 -10.57 3.40
N ASP A 164 -12.77 -10.98 4.00
CA ASP A 164 -13.02 -12.38 4.34
C ASP A 164 -13.42 -13.24 3.14
N SER A 165 -14.08 -12.65 2.15
CA SER A 165 -14.61 -13.35 0.97
C SER A 165 -14.02 -12.83 -0.32
N LEU A 166 -12.91 -13.39 -0.73
CA LEU A 166 -12.33 -13.13 -2.05
C LEU A 166 -12.58 -14.34 -2.94
N GLY A 167 -13.28 -14.14 -4.06
CA GLY A 167 -13.48 -15.19 -5.05
C GLY A 167 -12.14 -15.68 -5.61
N ILE A 168 -11.99 -16.99 -5.73
CA ILE A 168 -10.79 -17.64 -6.30
C ILE A 168 -10.99 -18.07 -7.76
N GLU A 169 -12.07 -17.61 -8.37
CA GLU A 169 -12.51 -18.06 -9.70
C GLU A 169 -11.45 -17.85 -10.79
N ASN A 170 -10.66 -16.80 -10.66
CA ASN A 170 -9.58 -16.49 -11.60
C ASN A 170 -8.25 -17.20 -11.28
N LEU A 171 -8.21 -18.04 -10.24
CA LEU A 171 -7.02 -18.79 -9.82
C LEU A 171 -7.10 -20.27 -10.23
N SER A 172 -7.87 -20.59 -11.26
CA SER A 172 -8.06 -21.97 -11.76
C SER A 172 -6.77 -22.64 -12.25
N PHE A 173 -5.70 -21.88 -12.47
CA PHE A 173 -4.37 -22.39 -12.82
C PHE A 173 -3.63 -23.03 -11.63
N LEU A 174 -4.14 -22.89 -10.40
CA LEU A 174 -3.53 -23.47 -9.21
C LEU A 174 -4.01 -24.91 -8.96
N ASN A 175 -3.05 -25.77 -8.65
CA ASN A 175 -3.36 -27.09 -8.06
C ASN A 175 -3.42 -26.93 -6.53
N MET A 176 -4.59 -27.14 -5.92
CA MET A 176 -4.80 -26.95 -4.50
C MET A 176 -4.07 -27.95 -3.61
N GLU A 177 -3.56 -29.07 -4.16
CA GLU A 177 -2.74 -30.06 -3.43
C GLU A 177 -1.27 -29.66 -3.33
N LYS A 178 -0.82 -28.70 -4.16
CA LYS A 178 0.55 -28.22 -4.15
C LYS A 178 0.73 -27.05 -3.17
N LYS A 179 1.96 -26.88 -2.71
CA LYS A 179 2.39 -25.73 -1.88
C LYS A 179 3.13 -24.73 -2.75
N TYR A 180 2.93 -23.43 -2.48
CA TYR A 180 3.41 -22.36 -3.32
C TYR A 180 4.25 -21.32 -2.59
N ILE A 181 5.23 -20.80 -3.33
CA ILE A 181 5.95 -19.56 -3.04
C ILE A 181 5.49 -18.52 -4.04
N VAL A 182 5.05 -17.36 -3.58
CA VAL A 182 4.74 -16.23 -4.47
C VAL A 182 5.97 -15.34 -4.57
N PHE A 183 6.38 -15.07 -5.78
CA PHE A 183 7.60 -14.32 -6.12
C PHE A 183 7.26 -13.08 -6.92
N ASN A 184 7.89 -11.95 -6.56
CA ASN A 184 7.84 -10.72 -7.33
C ASN A 184 9.20 -10.01 -7.30
N ASN A 185 9.79 -9.78 -8.45
CA ASN A 185 11.10 -9.13 -8.61
C ASN A 185 11.01 -7.68 -9.10
N TYR A 186 9.84 -7.07 -9.03
CA TYR A 186 9.60 -5.72 -9.51
C TYR A 186 8.95 -4.83 -8.43
N VAL A 187 9.29 -3.55 -8.45
CA VAL A 187 8.70 -2.52 -7.58
C VAL A 187 8.51 -1.24 -8.39
N ASP A 188 7.30 -0.73 -8.42
CA ASP A 188 6.92 0.54 -9.08
C ASP A 188 7.03 1.75 -8.12
N SER A 189 7.65 1.60 -6.96
CA SER A 189 7.83 2.73 -6.05
C SER A 189 9.08 3.51 -6.45
N GLY A 190 8.91 4.81 -6.75
CA GLY A 190 10.02 5.70 -7.07
C GLY A 190 11.03 5.90 -5.92
N SER A 191 10.75 5.34 -4.74
CA SER A 191 11.62 5.34 -3.56
C SER A 191 12.58 4.13 -3.52
N VAL A 192 12.26 3.06 -4.26
CA VAL A 192 13.06 1.83 -4.29
C VAL A 192 13.75 1.72 -5.65
N ARG A 193 15.06 1.86 -5.66
CA ARG A 193 15.86 1.62 -6.88
C ARG A 193 16.34 0.17 -6.89
N VAL A 194 15.60 -0.66 -7.60
CA VAL A 194 15.98 -2.04 -7.84
C VAL A 194 17.02 -2.08 -8.98
N GLY A 195 18.29 -2.29 -8.63
CA GLY A 195 19.34 -2.53 -9.60
C GLY A 195 19.49 -4.01 -9.94
N SER A 196 20.21 -4.32 -11.01
CA SER A 196 20.49 -5.69 -11.46
C SER A 196 21.09 -6.60 -10.37
N ARG A 197 21.89 -6.03 -9.49
CA ARG A 197 22.46 -6.76 -8.33
C ARG A 197 21.36 -7.24 -7.37
N HIS A 198 20.40 -6.38 -7.04
CA HIS A 198 19.31 -6.73 -6.13
C HIS A 198 18.39 -7.78 -6.73
N GLN A 199 18.09 -7.66 -8.04
CA GLN A 199 17.33 -8.69 -8.76
C GLN A 199 18.05 -10.03 -8.75
N LYS A 200 19.38 -10.03 -8.98
CA LYS A 200 20.17 -11.25 -8.94
C LYS A 200 20.12 -11.92 -7.57
N ILE A 201 20.30 -11.18 -6.47
CA ILE A 201 20.20 -11.71 -5.11
C ILE A 201 18.83 -12.38 -4.89
N LEU A 202 17.75 -11.71 -5.29
CA LEU A 202 16.40 -12.24 -5.12
C LEU A 202 16.17 -13.51 -5.96
N ILE A 203 16.69 -13.55 -7.19
CA ILE A 203 16.63 -14.72 -8.08
C ILE A 203 17.44 -15.91 -7.53
N ASP A 204 18.65 -15.66 -7.09
CA ASP A 204 19.51 -16.70 -6.52
C ASP A 204 18.85 -17.30 -5.27
N PHE A 205 18.27 -16.43 -4.44
CA PHE A 205 17.55 -16.83 -3.26
C PHE A 205 16.32 -17.70 -3.54
N ILE A 206 15.43 -17.28 -4.47
CA ILE A 206 14.21 -18.05 -4.77
C ILE A 206 14.53 -19.43 -5.35
N LYS A 207 15.61 -19.56 -6.15
CA LYS A 207 16.10 -20.84 -6.67
C LYS A 207 16.48 -21.79 -5.52
N GLU A 208 17.24 -21.30 -4.56
CA GLU A 208 17.66 -22.07 -3.41
C GLU A 208 16.48 -22.46 -2.51
N LEU A 209 15.56 -21.51 -2.29
CA LEU A 209 14.35 -21.73 -1.52
C LEU A 209 13.47 -22.84 -2.15
N LYS A 210 13.31 -22.80 -3.49
CA LYS A 210 12.58 -23.83 -4.23
C LYS A 210 13.20 -25.22 -4.03
N VAL A 211 14.51 -25.30 -4.18
CA VAL A 211 15.24 -26.59 -3.98
C VAL A 211 15.03 -27.13 -2.57
N LYS A 212 15.09 -26.27 -1.56
CA LYS A 212 14.95 -26.69 -0.15
C LYS A 212 13.53 -27.08 0.23
N THR A 213 12.55 -26.35 -0.26
CA THR A 213 11.16 -26.57 0.14
C THR A 213 10.42 -27.55 -0.74
N GLY A 214 10.83 -27.70 -2.00
CA GLY A 214 10.09 -28.45 -3.03
C GLY A 214 8.77 -27.77 -3.44
N PHE A 215 8.56 -26.50 -3.07
CA PHE A 215 7.33 -25.77 -3.40
C PHE A 215 7.38 -25.21 -4.81
N ASP A 216 6.22 -25.16 -5.48
CA ASP A 216 6.09 -24.53 -6.77
C ASP A 216 6.18 -22.99 -6.62
N VAL A 217 6.75 -22.34 -7.63
CA VAL A 217 6.94 -20.87 -7.65
C VAL A 217 5.94 -20.22 -8.58
N ILE A 218 5.15 -19.28 -8.06
CA ILE A 218 4.26 -18.42 -8.82
C ILE A 218 4.93 -17.05 -8.96
N HIS A 219 5.21 -16.62 -10.18
CA HIS A 219 5.75 -15.30 -10.47
C HIS A 219 4.60 -14.32 -10.72
N THR A 220 4.39 -13.38 -9.81
CA THR A 220 3.36 -12.35 -9.90
C THR A 220 3.94 -11.02 -10.36
N GLY A 221 3.07 -10.15 -10.87
CA GLY A 221 3.42 -8.81 -11.31
C GLY A 221 2.41 -8.25 -12.30
N SER A 222 2.52 -6.97 -12.59
CA SER A 222 1.69 -6.31 -13.59
C SER A 222 2.12 -6.67 -15.02
N ILE A 223 1.29 -6.31 -16.00
CA ILE A 223 1.67 -6.41 -17.40
C ILE A 223 2.89 -5.54 -17.75
N LYS A 224 3.09 -4.43 -17.02
CA LYS A 224 4.29 -3.58 -17.16
C LYS A 224 5.54 -4.29 -16.68
N ASP A 225 5.43 -5.07 -15.60
CA ASP A 225 6.53 -5.86 -15.05
C ASP A 225 6.94 -6.95 -16.05
N LYS A 226 5.97 -7.64 -16.63
CA LYS A 226 6.18 -8.62 -17.70
C LYS A 226 6.83 -8.01 -18.95
N ALA A 227 6.40 -6.81 -19.33
CA ALA A 227 7.00 -6.08 -20.44
C ALA A 227 8.41 -5.57 -20.16
N SER A 228 8.71 -5.22 -18.91
CA SER A 228 10.03 -4.73 -18.48
C SER A 228 11.05 -5.86 -18.33
N ASP A 229 10.59 -7.07 -18.01
CA ASP A 229 11.38 -8.27 -17.90
C ASP A 229 10.62 -9.45 -18.50
N SER A 230 10.79 -9.65 -19.79
CA SER A 230 10.11 -10.72 -20.55
C SER A 230 10.73 -12.12 -20.34
N ARG A 231 11.81 -12.21 -19.52
CA ARG A 231 12.46 -13.50 -19.25
C ARG A 231 11.50 -14.44 -18.54
N PHE A 232 11.42 -15.66 -19.02
CA PHE A 232 10.89 -16.77 -18.25
C PHE A 232 12.03 -17.40 -17.45
N TYR A 233 11.86 -17.52 -16.17
CA TYR A 233 12.85 -18.13 -15.30
C TYR A 233 12.58 -19.62 -15.15
N ASP A 234 13.62 -20.43 -15.30
CA ASP A 234 13.58 -21.90 -15.23
C ASP A 234 13.06 -22.47 -13.89
N PHE A 235 13.15 -21.67 -12.85
CA PHE A 235 12.64 -22.03 -11.51
C PHE A 235 11.17 -21.65 -11.29
N VAL A 236 10.55 -20.90 -12.19
CA VAL A 236 9.14 -20.49 -12.09
C VAL A 236 8.26 -21.58 -12.68
N ASP A 237 7.29 -22.07 -11.92
CA ASP A 237 6.32 -23.08 -12.38
C ASP A 237 5.10 -22.42 -13.03
N ILE A 238 4.70 -21.24 -12.52
CA ILE A 238 3.54 -20.48 -13.02
C ILE A 238 3.94 -19.01 -13.19
N ASP A 239 3.94 -18.52 -14.44
CA ASP A 239 4.10 -17.08 -14.72
C ASP A 239 2.74 -16.39 -14.79
N ALA A 240 2.31 -15.84 -13.67
CA ALA A 240 1.03 -15.12 -13.52
C ALA A 240 1.16 -13.60 -13.74
N ARG A 241 2.30 -13.11 -14.22
CA ARG A 241 2.51 -11.67 -14.48
C ARG A 241 1.60 -11.19 -15.61
N GLY A 242 0.81 -10.15 -15.32
CA GLY A 242 -0.18 -9.59 -16.24
C GLY A 242 -1.44 -10.42 -16.40
N GLU A 243 -1.52 -11.59 -15.78
CA GLU A 243 -2.68 -12.49 -15.80
C GLU A 243 -3.58 -12.31 -14.56
N THR A 244 -3.05 -11.72 -13.49
CA THR A 244 -3.76 -11.51 -12.22
C THR A 244 -4.06 -10.03 -12.01
N SER A 245 -5.29 -9.75 -11.58
CA SER A 245 -5.69 -8.44 -11.07
C SER A 245 -5.17 -8.20 -9.64
N VAL A 246 -5.32 -6.99 -9.13
CA VAL A 246 -5.02 -6.70 -7.71
C VAL A 246 -5.90 -7.56 -6.80
N ARG A 247 -7.18 -7.76 -7.15
CA ARG A 247 -8.10 -8.61 -6.39
C ARG A 247 -7.64 -10.07 -6.36
N ASP A 248 -7.19 -10.59 -7.50
CA ASP A 248 -6.66 -11.96 -7.59
C ASP A 248 -5.40 -12.13 -6.73
N LEU A 249 -4.55 -11.09 -6.63
CA LEU A 249 -3.39 -11.11 -5.74
C LEU A 249 -3.81 -11.21 -4.27
N PHE A 250 -4.85 -10.49 -3.85
CA PHE A 250 -5.43 -10.67 -2.51
C PHE A 250 -5.93 -12.10 -2.32
N ALA A 251 -6.73 -12.62 -3.26
CA ALA A 251 -7.24 -13.99 -3.20
C ALA A 251 -6.10 -15.00 -3.09
N LEU A 252 -5.08 -14.89 -3.93
CA LEU A 252 -3.88 -15.73 -3.92
C LEU A 252 -3.19 -15.72 -2.55
N CYS A 253 -2.95 -14.53 -1.98
CA CYS A 253 -2.29 -14.41 -0.68
C CYS A 253 -3.12 -15.00 0.47
N SER A 254 -4.44 -15.16 0.31
CA SER A 254 -5.32 -15.76 1.33
C SER A 254 -5.30 -17.27 1.36
N LEU A 255 -4.93 -17.94 0.26
CA LEU A 255 -4.97 -19.40 0.13
C LEU A 255 -4.05 -20.11 1.14
N GLY A 256 -4.57 -21.17 1.76
CA GLY A 256 -3.84 -21.94 2.79
C GLY A 256 -2.58 -22.63 2.27
N ASN A 257 -2.55 -22.97 0.98
CA ASN A 257 -1.41 -23.63 0.33
C ASN A 257 -0.38 -22.65 -0.26
N VAL A 258 -0.64 -21.35 -0.24
CA VAL A 258 0.33 -20.29 -0.54
C VAL A 258 1.03 -19.92 0.77
N LEU A 259 2.27 -20.35 0.95
CA LEU A 259 2.94 -20.36 2.24
C LEU A 259 3.98 -19.26 2.41
N LEU A 260 4.66 -18.89 1.33
CA LEU A 260 5.83 -18.01 1.38
C LEU A 260 5.71 -16.88 0.36
N ASN A 261 6.23 -15.73 0.73
CA ASN A 261 6.43 -14.58 -0.16
C ASN A 261 7.92 -14.27 -0.30
N VAL A 262 8.37 -14.02 -1.52
CA VAL A 262 9.70 -13.49 -1.81
C VAL A 262 9.53 -12.27 -2.72
N SER A 263 9.81 -11.08 -2.20
CA SER A 263 9.58 -9.85 -2.98
C SER A 263 10.45 -8.70 -2.51
N PHE A 264 10.32 -7.58 -3.18
CA PHE A 264 10.70 -6.27 -2.66
C PHE A 264 9.58 -5.68 -1.78
N ASP A 265 9.85 -4.54 -1.13
CA ASP A 265 8.87 -3.76 -0.40
C ASP A 265 7.74 -3.27 -1.34
N GLY A 266 6.53 -3.75 -1.12
CA GLY A 266 5.37 -3.45 -1.96
C GLY A 266 4.08 -4.07 -1.44
N LEU A 267 2.99 -3.97 -2.24
CA LEU A 267 1.66 -4.46 -1.88
C LEU A 267 1.68 -5.91 -1.41
N GLN A 268 2.34 -6.80 -2.17
CA GLN A 268 2.40 -8.23 -1.88
C GLN A 268 2.96 -8.53 -0.48
N MET A 269 4.01 -7.82 -0.07
CA MET A 269 4.55 -7.89 1.28
C MET A 269 3.47 -7.62 2.32
N HIS A 270 2.73 -6.51 2.18
CA HIS A 270 1.68 -6.15 3.14
C HIS A 270 0.57 -7.21 3.23
N LEU A 271 0.17 -7.79 2.10
CA LEU A 271 -0.86 -8.83 2.07
C LEU A 271 -0.44 -10.09 2.83
N PHE A 272 0.81 -10.52 2.69
CA PHE A 272 1.35 -11.66 3.44
C PHE A 272 1.41 -11.37 4.95
N PHE A 273 1.75 -10.14 5.32
CA PHE A 273 1.67 -9.69 6.71
C PHE A 273 0.29 -9.82 7.30
N MET A 274 -0.69 -9.19 6.62
CA MET A 274 -2.07 -9.18 7.07
C MET A 274 -2.63 -10.60 7.24
N LYS A 275 -2.10 -11.57 6.50
CA LYS A 275 -2.45 -13.01 6.61
C LYS A 275 -1.52 -13.79 7.53
N ASN A 276 -0.61 -13.11 8.23
CA ASN A 276 0.34 -13.73 9.16
C ASN A 276 1.18 -14.85 8.50
N LYS A 277 1.61 -14.62 7.26
CA LYS A 277 2.40 -15.57 6.48
C LYS A 277 3.85 -15.14 6.38
N LYS A 278 4.76 -16.10 6.24
CA LYS A 278 6.19 -15.85 6.10
C LYS A 278 6.50 -15.04 4.83
N SER A 279 7.31 -14.02 4.98
CA SER A 279 7.73 -13.15 3.88
C SER A 279 9.23 -12.87 3.98
N PHE A 280 9.90 -13.02 2.84
CA PHE A 280 11.28 -12.62 2.65
C PHE A 280 11.32 -11.38 1.78
N ILE A 281 11.77 -10.27 2.35
CA ILE A 281 11.75 -8.98 1.70
C ILE A 281 13.16 -8.48 1.51
N LEU A 282 13.54 -8.28 0.25
CA LEU A 282 14.78 -7.61 -0.08
C LEU A 282 14.54 -6.10 -0.20
N PHE A 283 15.20 -5.34 0.64
CA PHE A 283 15.20 -3.89 0.53
C PHE A 283 16.34 -3.41 -0.33
N SER A 284 16.04 -2.51 -1.24
CA SER A 284 17.05 -1.83 -2.04
C SER A 284 17.17 -0.37 -1.62
N GLY A 285 18.27 0.02 -0.96
CA GLY A 285 18.63 1.41 -0.75
C GLY A 285 18.58 1.94 0.69
N ARG A 286 18.74 3.28 0.85
CA ARG A 286 18.89 3.96 2.15
C ARG A 286 17.64 3.95 3.07
N PHE A 287 16.50 3.52 2.56
CA PHE A 287 15.25 3.45 3.32
C PHE A 287 15.13 2.21 4.21
N LEU A 288 16.03 1.26 4.07
CA LEU A 288 16.05 -0.03 4.74
C LEU A 288 15.80 0.05 6.26
N LYS A 289 16.55 0.88 6.97
CA LYS A 289 16.48 0.94 8.44
C LYS A 289 15.19 1.54 8.98
N LYS A 290 14.67 2.55 8.30
CA LYS A 290 13.53 3.34 8.80
C LYS A 290 12.19 2.65 8.55
N ASN A 291 12.02 2.03 7.35
CA ASN A 291 10.77 1.36 7.00
C ASN A 291 10.64 -0.03 7.66
N ALA A 292 11.76 -0.73 7.89
CA ALA A 292 11.74 -2.00 8.60
C ALA A 292 11.19 -1.87 10.03
N ASP A 293 11.46 -0.76 10.72
CA ASP A 293 11.06 -0.58 12.11
C ASP A 293 9.53 -0.43 12.27
N TYR A 294 8.82 0.13 11.29
CA TYR A 294 7.36 0.17 11.37
C TYR A 294 6.70 -1.20 11.10
N ILE A 295 7.35 -2.01 10.28
CA ILE A 295 6.85 -3.33 9.89
C ILE A 295 7.09 -4.36 11.01
N LYS A 296 8.16 -4.23 11.80
CA LYS A 296 8.45 -5.08 12.98
C LYS A 296 7.36 -5.06 14.06
N LYS A 297 6.42 -4.12 14.00
CA LYS A 297 5.29 -4.05 14.94
C LYS A 297 4.15 -5.02 14.62
N TYR A 298 4.16 -5.68 13.47
CA TYR A 298 3.22 -6.76 13.18
C TYR A 298 3.57 -8.01 13.99
N VAL A 299 2.56 -8.83 14.29
CA VAL A 299 2.67 -10.02 15.17
C VAL A 299 3.71 -11.02 14.66
N ASN A 300 3.83 -11.16 13.34
CA ASN A 300 4.90 -11.89 12.67
C ASN A 300 5.60 -10.98 11.67
N PRO A 301 6.61 -10.22 12.09
CA PRO A 301 7.34 -9.38 11.18
C PRO A 301 7.97 -10.23 10.07
N PRO A 302 8.00 -9.75 8.82
CA PRO A 302 8.73 -10.45 7.78
C PRO A 302 10.20 -10.51 8.14
N PHE A 303 10.83 -11.51 7.60
CA PHE A 303 12.26 -11.61 7.65
C PHE A 303 12.86 -10.66 6.60
N PHE A 304 13.68 -9.73 7.07
CA PHE A 304 14.40 -8.80 6.23
C PHE A 304 15.87 -9.16 6.25
N THR A 305 16.43 -9.48 5.11
CA THR A 305 17.87 -9.73 5.00
C THR A 305 18.40 -9.31 3.63
N ASP A 306 19.64 -8.95 3.61
CA ASP A 306 20.47 -8.80 2.42
C ASP A 306 21.39 -10.02 2.20
N SER A 307 21.29 -11.04 3.07
CA SER A 307 22.07 -12.27 3.07
C SER A 307 21.22 -13.51 2.87
N ILE A 308 21.58 -14.34 1.92
CA ILE A 308 20.93 -15.63 1.65
C ILE A 308 21.09 -16.59 2.84
N ASN A 309 22.23 -16.54 3.52
CA ASN A 309 22.53 -17.46 4.62
C ASN A 309 21.57 -17.31 5.81
N ASP A 310 21.21 -16.07 6.16
CA ASP A 310 20.30 -15.81 7.27
C ASP A 310 18.89 -16.36 7.03
N ILE A 311 18.49 -16.48 5.76
CA ILE A 311 17.18 -17.00 5.37
C ILE A 311 17.15 -18.53 5.53
N ILE A 312 18.26 -19.18 5.24
CA ILE A 312 18.41 -20.62 5.32
C ILE A 312 18.24 -21.13 6.76
N GLU A 313 18.72 -20.34 7.72
CA GLU A 313 18.56 -20.67 9.15
C GLU A 313 17.14 -20.42 9.67
N TYR A 314 16.35 -19.59 8.99
CA TYR A 314 15.00 -19.22 9.41
C TYR A 314 13.91 -20.19 8.90
N ILE A 315 14.17 -20.94 7.84
CA ILE A 315 13.24 -21.94 7.24
C ILE A 315 13.37 -23.28 7.92
#